data_ec32a51444f10d4607094fb58b9402fd
#
_entry.id   ec32a51444f10d4607094fb58b9402fd
#
_cell.length_a   1.000
_cell.length_b   1.000
_cell.length_c   1.000
_cell.angle_alpha   90.00
_cell.angle_beta   90.00
_cell.angle_gamma   90.00
#
_symmetry.space_group_name_H-M   'P 1'
#
loop_
_entity.id
_entity.type
_entity.pdbx_description
1 polymer ?
#
loop_
_entity_poly.entity_id
_entity_poly.type
_entity_poly.pdbx_seq_one_letter_code
_entity_poly.pdbx_strand_id
1 'polypeptide(L)'
;MELRNTVTMIMAGVLLLWTFVSLAEDDRVEIKSEQWDMPRHGETVIQVPGMAKFLNQWAAKTDNIIEIRYPGGEEGELWMQELKDWLIALGIPGKAIVHTPGSGSDDLITLELIRRNTQHE
;
A
#
# COMPACT_ATOMS: atom_id res chain seq x y z
N MET A 1 0.14 -34.19 39.69
CA MET A 1 0.87 -32.92 39.78
C MET A 1 1.67 -32.58 38.54
N GLU A 2 2.31 -33.58 37.97
CA GLU A 2 3.12 -33.35 36.78
C GLU A 2 2.30 -32.98 35.55
N LEU A 3 1.07 -33.45 35.48
CA LEU A 3 0.18 -33.12 34.35
C LEU A 3 -0.17 -31.64 34.25
N ARG A 4 -0.21 -30.95 35.38
CA ARG A 4 -0.51 -29.52 35.37
C ARG A 4 0.60 -28.69 34.74
N ASN A 5 1.85 -29.07 34.97
CA ASN A 5 2.99 -28.38 34.43
C ASN A 5 3.07 -28.54 32.92
N THR A 6 2.74 -29.72 32.42
CA THR A 6 2.75 -29.99 30.99
C THR A 6 1.72 -29.17 30.26
N VAL A 7 0.51 -29.06 30.82
CA VAL A 7 -0.55 -28.26 30.23
C VAL A 7 -0.20 -26.78 30.19
N THR A 8 0.42 -26.29 31.25
CA THR A 8 0.83 -24.89 31.31
C THR A 8 1.87 -24.58 30.24
N MET A 9 2.79 -25.45 29.98
CA MET A 9 3.80 -25.27 28.95
C MET A 9 3.21 -25.23 27.55
N ILE A 10 2.22 -26.07 27.28
CA ILE A 10 1.56 -26.09 25.97
C ILE A 10 0.82 -24.79 25.72
N MET A 11 0.15 -24.24 26.74
CA MET A 11 -0.54 -22.97 26.63
C MET A 11 0.41 -21.82 26.31
N ALA A 12 1.57 -21.80 26.92
CA ALA A 12 2.57 -20.77 26.67
C ALA A 12 3.07 -20.82 25.22
N GLY A 13 3.24 -22.02 24.66
CA GLY A 13 3.68 -22.17 23.28
C GLY A 13 2.65 -21.67 22.28
N VAL A 14 1.37 -21.91 22.54
CA VAL A 14 0.31 -21.46 21.65
C VAL A 14 0.21 -19.96 21.61
N LEU A 15 0.39 -19.28 22.74
CA LEU A 15 0.33 -17.82 22.81
C LEU A 15 1.43 -17.16 21.99
N LEU A 16 2.59 -17.77 21.88
CA LEU A 16 3.70 -17.21 21.11
C LEU A 16 3.45 -17.22 19.62
N LEU A 17 2.67 -18.18 19.12
CA LEU A 17 2.38 -18.26 17.68
C LEU A 17 1.49 -17.14 17.18
N TRP A 18 0.72 -16.51 18.03
CA TRP A 18 -0.20 -15.44 17.62
C TRP A 18 0.50 -14.13 17.33
N THR A 19 1.72 -13.95 17.82
CA THR A 19 2.41 -12.67 17.63
C THR A 19 2.96 -12.48 16.23
N PHE A 20 3.08 -13.54 15.43
CA PHE A 20 3.61 -13.41 14.07
C PHE A 20 2.57 -12.96 13.04
N VAL A 21 1.29 -13.08 13.34
CA VAL A 21 0.24 -12.73 12.39
C VAL A 21 0.11 -11.22 12.19
N SER A 22 0.58 -10.43 13.16
CA SER A 22 0.44 -8.99 13.11
C SER A 22 1.53 -8.28 12.30
N LEU A 23 2.44 -9.02 11.67
CA LEU A 23 3.53 -8.45 10.90
C LEU A 23 3.21 -8.33 9.42
N ALA A 24 1.93 -8.36 9.06
CA ALA A 24 1.54 -8.14 7.68
C ALA A 24 2.02 -6.75 7.24
N GLU A 25 2.60 -6.68 6.07
CA GLU A 25 3.13 -5.43 5.56
C GLU A 25 2.01 -4.45 5.24
N ASP A 26 2.28 -3.18 5.41
CA ASP A 26 1.33 -2.10 5.19
C ASP A 26 1.79 -1.13 4.13
N ASP A 27 2.76 -1.53 3.30
CA ASP A 27 3.32 -0.68 2.28
C ASP A 27 2.61 -0.84 0.94
N ARG A 28 1.34 -1.20 0.99
CA ARG A 28 0.52 -1.37 -0.20
C ARG A 28 -0.88 -0.82 0.05
N VAL A 29 -1.41 -0.12 -0.94
CA VAL A 29 -2.78 0.39 -0.92
C VAL A 29 -3.51 -0.14 -2.15
N GLU A 30 -4.77 -0.54 -1.97
CA GLU A 30 -5.64 -0.97 -3.07
C GLU A 30 -6.81 -0.02 -3.14
N ILE A 31 -7.08 0.50 -4.34
CA ILE A 31 -8.20 1.40 -4.57
C ILE A 31 -9.09 0.77 -5.63
N LYS A 32 -10.33 0.50 -5.26
CA LYS A 32 -11.31 -0.02 -6.20
C LYS A 32 -12.01 1.11 -6.92
N SER A 33 -12.46 0.85 -8.14
CA SER A 33 -13.09 1.89 -8.96
C SER A 33 -14.31 2.48 -8.28
N GLU A 34 -15.09 1.68 -7.56
CA GLU A 34 -16.27 2.21 -6.88
C GLU A 34 -15.93 3.17 -5.77
N GLN A 35 -14.77 3.03 -5.14
CA GLN A 35 -14.30 4.01 -4.17
C GLN A 35 -13.86 5.29 -4.84
N TRP A 36 -13.35 5.18 -6.05
CA TRP A 36 -12.84 6.32 -6.80
C TRP A 36 -13.94 7.12 -7.47
N ASP A 37 -15.09 6.50 -7.73
CA ASP A 37 -16.21 7.16 -8.41
C ASP A 37 -16.93 8.18 -7.55
N MET A 38 -16.61 8.27 -6.27
CA MET A 38 -17.18 9.28 -5.38
C MET A 38 -16.50 10.62 -5.60
N PRO A 39 -17.17 11.74 -5.27
CA PRO A 39 -16.53 13.06 -5.42
C PRO A 39 -15.20 13.13 -4.69
N ARG A 40 -14.19 13.64 -5.35
CA ARG A 40 -12.82 13.61 -4.86
C ARG A 40 -12.32 14.98 -4.46
N HIS A 41 -11.76 15.04 -3.30
CA HIS A 41 -10.99 16.17 -2.78
C HIS A 41 -9.70 15.61 -2.19
N GLY A 42 -8.75 16.46 -1.85
CA GLY A 42 -7.53 16.00 -1.21
C GLY A 42 -7.79 15.15 0.02
N GLU A 43 -8.77 15.55 0.83
CA GLU A 43 -9.13 14.79 2.02
C GLU A 43 -9.68 13.40 1.68
N THR A 44 -10.44 13.30 0.59
CA THR A 44 -11.02 12.02 0.18
C THR A 44 -9.94 11.04 -0.20
N VAL A 45 -8.90 11.51 -0.88
CA VAL A 45 -7.78 10.66 -1.26
C VAL A 45 -7.04 10.15 -0.04
N ILE A 46 -6.80 11.03 0.93
CA ILE A 46 -6.11 10.65 2.17
C ILE A 46 -6.94 9.64 2.97
N GLN A 47 -8.28 9.73 2.88
CA GLN A 47 -9.17 8.83 3.61
C GLN A 47 -9.31 7.45 2.99
N VAL A 48 -8.75 7.21 1.80
CA VAL A 48 -8.69 5.85 1.27
C VAL A 48 -8.00 4.97 2.31
N PRO A 49 -8.57 3.79 2.63
CA PRO A 49 -7.98 2.94 3.68
C PRO A 49 -6.52 2.65 3.43
N GLY A 50 -5.70 2.93 4.43
CA GLY A 50 -4.26 2.73 4.37
C GLY A 50 -3.47 3.83 3.70
N MET A 51 -4.10 4.80 3.07
CA MET A 51 -3.39 5.83 2.31
C MET A 51 -2.53 6.71 3.19
N ALA A 52 -3.07 7.20 4.29
CA ALA A 52 -2.30 8.08 5.17
C ALA A 52 -1.06 7.37 5.73
N LYS A 53 -1.22 6.14 6.15
CA LYS A 53 -0.10 5.34 6.64
C LYS A 53 0.92 5.09 5.55
N PHE A 54 0.46 4.78 4.35
CA PHE A 54 1.31 4.56 3.19
C PHE A 54 2.16 5.79 2.88
N LEU A 55 1.54 6.97 2.87
CA LEU A 55 2.25 8.21 2.58
C LEU A 55 3.26 8.55 3.68
N ASN A 56 2.93 8.24 4.93
CA ASN A 56 3.90 8.41 6.02
C ASN A 56 5.09 7.48 5.86
N GLN A 57 4.85 6.25 5.42
CA GLN A 57 5.94 5.31 5.16
C GLN A 57 6.81 5.77 3.99
N TRP A 58 6.19 6.31 2.96
CA TRP A 58 6.95 6.87 1.85
C TRP A 58 7.87 8.00 2.34
N ALA A 59 7.34 8.88 3.16
CA ALA A 59 8.09 10.04 3.65
C ALA A 59 9.23 9.67 4.59
N ALA A 60 9.19 8.48 5.17
CA ALA A 60 10.21 8.08 6.15
C ALA A 60 11.57 7.79 5.53
N LYS A 61 11.63 7.54 4.22
CA LYS A 61 12.89 7.24 3.54
C LYS A 61 12.95 7.98 2.21
N THR A 62 14.10 8.59 1.94
CA THR A 62 14.24 9.46 0.78
C THR A 62 14.36 8.72 -0.55
N ASP A 63 14.68 7.43 -0.53
CA ASP A 63 14.84 6.66 -1.75
C ASP A 63 13.65 5.77 -2.09
N ASN A 64 12.54 5.93 -1.37
CA ASN A 64 11.31 5.23 -1.68
C ASN A 64 10.67 5.82 -2.94
N ILE A 65 10.15 4.93 -3.78
CA ILE A 65 9.38 5.27 -4.96
C ILE A 65 8.01 4.65 -4.81
N ILE A 66 6.99 5.37 -5.26
CA ILE A 66 5.63 4.84 -5.31
C ILE A 66 5.41 4.24 -6.69
N GLU A 67 5.12 2.96 -6.76
CA GLU A 67 4.70 2.33 -7.98
C GLU A 67 3.19 2.24 -8.04
N ILE A 68 2.59 2.80 -9.09
CA ILE A 68 1.16 2.71 -9.34
C ILE A 68 0.96 1.63 -10.39
N ARG A 69 0.22 0.58 -10.04
CA ARG A 69 -0.23 -0.43 -11.00
C ARG A 69 -1.70 -0.20 -11.30
N TYR A 70 -2.03 -0.13 -12.57
CA TYR A 70 -3.36 0.30 -12.99
C TYR A 70 -3.88 -0.59 -14.12
N PRO A 71 -5.21 -0.65 -14.30
CA PRO A 71 -5.77 -1.40 -15.41
C PRO A 71 -5.28 -0.86 -16.73
N GLY A 72 -4.96 -1.73 -17.67
CA GLY A 72 -4.58 -1.30 -19.01
C GLY A 72 -5.75 -0.64 -19.73
N GLY A 73 -5.45 0.01 -20.85
CA GLY A 73 -6.46 0.65 -21.65
C GLY A 73 -6.66 2.11 -21.29
N GLU A 74 -7.54 2.75 -22.03
CA GLU A 74 -7.70 4.20 -21.95
C GLU A 74 -8.28 4.66 -20.63
N GLU A 75 -9.30 3.97 -20.12
CA GLU A 75 -9.90 4.33 -18.85
C GLU A 75 -8.94 4.13 -17.69
N GLY A 76 -8.19 3.05 -17.70
CA GLY A 76 -7.20 2.80 -16.67
C GLY A 76 -6.12 3.85 -16.66
N GLU A 77 -5.70 4.29 -17.84
CA GLU A 77 -4.68 5.31 -17.95
C GLU A 77 -5.16 6.65 -17.41
N LEU A 78 -6.40 7.02 -17.71
CA LEU A 78 -6.97 8.25 -17.17
C LEU A 78 -7.09 8.20 -15.66
N TRP A 79 -7.51 7.07 -15.13
CA TRP A 79 -7.60 6.89 -13.69
C TRP A 79 -6.22 7.02 -13.03
N MET A 80 -5.22 6.38 -13.62
CA MET A 80 -3.85 6.46 -13.10
C MET A 80 -3.34 7.89 -13.11
N GLN A 81 -3.56 8.62 -14.21
CA GLN A 81 -3.13 10.01 -14.31
C GLN A 81 -3.78 10.87 -13.25
N GLU A 82 -5.07 10.69 -13.02
CA GLU A 82 -5.78 11.44 -12.00
C GLU A 82 -5.22 11.16 -10.61
N LEU A 83 -4.99 9.90 -10.30
CA LEU A 83 -4.40 9.53 -9.01
C LEU A 83 -3.01 10.12 -8.85
N LYS A 84 -2.20 10.06 -9.88
CA LYS A 84 -0.86 10.64 -9.86
C LYS A 84 -0.93 12.14 -9.59
N ASP A 85 -1.85 12.83 -10.23
CA ASP A 85 -2.00 14.27 -10.02
C ASP A 85 -2.38 14.58 -8.56
N TRP A 86 -3.25 13.76 -7.96
CA TRP A 86 -3.59 13.93 -6.56
C TRP A 86 -2.39 13.71 -5.65
N LEU A 87 -1.58 12.70 -5.93
CA LEU A 87 -0.38 12.44 -5.13
C LEU A 87 0.59 13.62 -5.21
N ILE A 88 0.76 14.18 -6.40
CA ILE A 88 1.62 15.35 -6.58
C ILE A 88 1.05 16.54 -5.80
N ALA A 89 -0.26 16.73 -5.84
CA ALA A 89 -0.90 17.79 -5.08
C ALA A 89 -0.73 17.63 -3.58
N LEU A 90 -0.59 16.38 -3.11
CA LEU A 90 -0.36 16.09 -1.70
C LEU A 90 1.10 16.20 -1.30
N GLY A 91 1.99 16.52 -2.24
CA GLY A 91 3.38 16.77 -1.92
C GLY A 91 4.37 15.72 -2.41
N ILE A 92 3.92 14.72 -3.16
CA ILE A 92 4.83 13.69 -3.67
C ILE A 92 5.47 14.22 -4.96
N PRO A 93 6.80 14.26 -5.07
CA PRO A 93 7.43 14.69 -6.32
C PRO A 93 7.11 13.70 -7.45
N GLY A 94 6.87 14.23 -8.65
CA GLY A 94 6.57 13.37 -9.79
C GLY A 94 7.66 12.35 -10.08
N LYS A 95 8.92 12.70 -9.81
CA LYS A 95 10.05 11.78 -10.03
C LYS A 95 10.06 10.60 -9.05
N ALA A 96 9.28 10.67 -7.98
CA ALA A 96 9.17 9.59 -7.02
C ALA A 96 7.99 8.66 -7.33
N ILE A 97 7.32 8.87 -8.46
CA ILE A 97 6.16 8.07 -8.85
C ILE A 97 6.49 7.38 -10.18
N VAL A 98 6.33 6.07 -10.22
CA VAL A 98 6.38 5.31 -11.47
C VAL A 98 5.04 4.61 -11.66
N HIS A 99 4.67 4.33 -12.90
CA HIS A 99 3.40 3.68 -13.17
C HIS A 99 3.61 2.54 -14.15
N THR A 100 2.88 1.46 -13.90
CA THR A 100 3.03 0.21 -14.65
C THR A 100 1.63 -0.32 -14.97
N PRO A 101 1.30 -0.58 -16.23
CA PRO A 101 0.02 -1.22 -16.56
C PRO A 101 -0.01 -2.64 -16.02
N GLY A 102 -1.20 -3.08 -15.61
CA GLY A 102 -1.38 -4.43 -15.11
C GLY A 102 -1.53 -4.48 -13.60
N SER A 103 -2.73 -4.15 -13.11
CA SER A 103 -3.04 -4.26 -11.69
C SER A 103 -3.61 -5.62 -11.32
N GLY A 104 -3.91 -6.46 -12.32
CA GLY A 104 -4.53 -7.75 -12.11
C GLY A 104 -6.05 -7.73 -12.19
N SER A 105 -6.66 -6.57 -12.35
CA SER A 105 -8.10 -6.43 -12.43
C SER A 105 -8.46 -5.14 -13.16
N ASP A 106 -9.63 -5.11 -13.78
CA ASP A 106 -10.10 -3.92 -14.50
C ASP A 106 -10.61 -2.82 -13.57
N ASP A 107 -10.87 -3.15 -12.33
CA ASP A 107 -11.47 -2.21 -11.38
C ASP A 107 -10.57 -1.91 -10.19
N LEU A 108 -9.28 -2.07 -10.34
CA LEU A 108 -8.35 -1.97 -9.23
C LEU A 108 -7.09 -1.20 -9.63
N ILE A 109 -6.71 -0.24 -8.81
CA ILE A 109 -5.37 0.36 -8.83
C ILE A 109 -4.67 -0.03 -7.54
N THR A 110 -3.39 -0.33 -7.59
CA THR A 110 -2.59 -0.60 -6.42
C THR A 110 -1.41 0.37 -6.34
N LEU A 111 -1.06 0.73 -5.13
CA LEU A 111 0.13 1.53 -4.83
C LEU A 111 1.06 0.69 -3.97
N GLU A 112 2.32 0.64 -4.33
CA GLU A 112 3.33 -0.06 -3.53
C GLU A 112 4.56 0.81 -3.41
N LEU A 113 5.24 0.68 -2.27
CA LEU A 113 6.55 1.30 -2.10
C LEU A 113 7.60 0.38 -2.65
N ILE A 114 8.43 0.91 -3.54
CA ILE A 114 9.58 0.19 -4.03
C ILE A 114 10.83 1.02 -3.72
N ARG A 115 11.95 0.34 -3.61
CA ARG A 115 13.19 1.04 -3.33
C ARG A 115 13.88 1.38 -4.63
N ARG A 116 14.34 2.62 -4.74
CA ARG A 116 15.09 3.00 -5.92
C ARG A 116 16.37 2.18 -5.99
N ASN A 117 16.57 1.55 -7.12
CA ASN A 117 17.78 0.79 -7.34
C ASN A 117 18.88 1.75 -7.80
N THR A 118 19.84 1.98 -6.95
CA THR A 118 20.91 2.92 -7.23
C THR A 118 22.17 2.25 -7.80
N GLN A 119 22.07 0.99 -8.15
CA GLN A 119 23.24 0.22 -8.59
C GLN A 119 23.55 0.34 -10.06
N HIS A 120 22.83 1.15 -10.78
CA HIS A 120 22.96 1.23 -12.21
C HIS A 120 23.64 2.48 -12.67
N GLU A 121 24.69 2.81 -12.14
CA GLU A 121 25.33 3.97 -12.70
C GLU A 121 26.37 3.72 -13.71
#